data_ead483f94e639966ef9f2fee5c4bda5f
#
_entry.id   ead483f94e639966ef9f2fee5c4bda5f
#
_cell.length_a   1.000
_cell.length_b   1.000
_cell.length_c   1.000
_cell.angle_alpha   90.00
_cell.angle_beta   90.00
_cell.angle_gamma   90.00
#
_symmetry.space_group_name_H-M   'P 1'
#
loop_
_entity.id
_entity.type
_entity.pdbx_description
1 polymer ?
#
loop_
_entity_poly.entity_id
_entity_poly.type
_entity_poly.pdbx_seq_one_letter_code
_entity_poly.pdbx_strand_id
1 'polypeptide(L)'
;MTDYHRLDRARRAATVLLAALALAGCAVGPDYQRPQDAPVVLASPEAALFSADALQRDWWKQLQDPQLDQLVALALSRNHDIRIAQSRLAESRAVLDEKELDRLPAVTLDGRYERSLSQANAGPTGQRNLAQSYRAGFDATWELDLWGRLRHAAQGAAARSEAQQADLAQTRIVVAAEVARNYFELRGAEQRLAVARANLASQRDSLRVTEAMVQAGRGDEGDLASARAELETVQASVPVQVTARRLAQYRLAVLAGMRPVELAALDASQPLAPLTARLPIGDVGALLSRRPDVAAAERNMAAANADVGVATAELYPRIDLGGFLGFVALRGADIGAASSRAFSVASGVNWPALHLPTALARKRAAVARADGVVARYEQTVLQAVQELESALTEFGQTQQRLGNLLEAAAQSRRAADLAQLRYRAGSAPYLTVLDAQRTLLRAQDAVAVAETDSYTRLVALYKALGGGWEAPGDADAPPASVALAPAR
;
A
#
# COMPACT_ATOMS: atom_id res chain seq x y z
N MET A 1 -10.49 -15.81 -71.41
CA MET A 1 -10.07 -16.81 -70.39
C MET A 1 -9.34 -16.24 -69.20
N THR A 2 -8.96 -14.97 -69.20
CA THR A 2 -8.15 -14.30 -68.15
C THR A 2 -8.97 -13.73 -66.96
N ASP A 3 -10.26 -13.50 -67.08
CA ASP A 3 -11.10 -12.90 -66.03
C ASP A 3 -11.61 -13.91 -64.99
N TYR A 4 -11.77 -15.13 -65.34
CA TYR A 4 -12.22 -16.20 -64.41
C TYR A 4 -11.20 -16.48 -63.29
N HIS A 5 -9.91 -16.41 -63.62
CA HIS A 5 -8.82 -16.61 -62.60
C HIS A 5 -8.67 -15.46 -61.63
N ARG A 6 -9.05 -14.24 -62.03
CA ARG A 6 -9.01 -13.04 -61.13
C ARG A 6 -10.17 -13.08 -60.14
N LEU A 7 -11.37 -13.47 -60.56
CA LEU A 7 -12.54 -13.59 -59.70
C LEU A 7 -12.39 -14.72 -58.67
N ASP A 8 -11.76 -15.84 -59.04
CA ASP A 8 -11.53 -16.96 -58.16
C ASP A 8 -10.47 -16.64 -57.07
N ARG A 9 -9.42 -15.89 -57.42
CA ARG A 9 -8.42 -15.35 -56.45
C ARG A 9 -9.04 -14.32 -55.50
N ALA A 10 -9.89 -13.43 -55.99
CA ALA A 10 -10.58 -12.44 -55.17
C ALA A 10 -11.57 -13.10 -54.20
N ARG A 11 -12.32 -14.13 -54.66
CA ARG A 11 -13.20 -14.92 -53.78
C ARG A 11 -12.43 -15.67 -52.70
N ARG A 12 -11.32 -16.33 -53.05
CA ARG A 12 -10.43 -17.02 -52.05
C ARG A 12 -9.82 -16.06 -51.09
N ALA A 13 -9.37 -14.89 -51.53
CA ALA A 13 -8.84 -13.85 -50.65
C ALA A 13 -9.93 -13.27 -49.71
N ALA A 14 -11.14 -13.05 -50.23
CA ALA A 14 -12.27 -12.60 -49.41
C ALA A 14 -12.73 -13.67 -48.41
N THR A 15 -12.73 -14.96 -48.78
CA THR A 15 -13.06 -16.04 -47.87
C THR A 15 -12.00 -16.20 -46.77
N VAL A 16 -10.72 -16.06 -47.10
CA VAL A 16 -9.61 -16.08 -46.12
C VAL A 16 -9.68 -14.85 -45.20
N LEU A 17 -10.02 -13.69 -45.74
CA LEU A 17 -10.17 -12.45 -44.93
C LEU A 17 -11.39 -12.54 -44.01
N LEU A 18 -12.54 -13.09 -44.50
CA LEU A 18 -13.72 -13.32 -43.68
C LEU A 18 -13.49 -14.40 -42.60
N ALA A 19 -12.75 -15.45 -42.93
CA ALA A 19 -12.34 -16.46 -41.96
C ALA A 19 -11.37 -15.89 -40.91
N ALA A 20 -10.42 -15.04 -41.32
CA ALA A 20 -9.50 -14.32 -40.41
C ALA A 20 -10.26 -13.33 -39.53
N LEU A 21 -11.24 -12.60 -40.03
CA LEU A 21 -12.09 -11.69 -39.25
C LEU A 21 -13.02 -12.44 -38.29
N ALA A 22 -13.55 -13.59 -38.67
CA ALA A 22 -14.35 -14.45 -37.78
C ALA A 22 -13.51 -15.07 -36.65
N LEU A 23 -12.25 -15.38 -36.90
CA LEU A 23 -11.28 -15.88 -35.91
C LEU A 23 -10.79 -14.80 -34.94
N ALA A 24 -10.81 -13.53 -35.32
CA ALA A 24 -10.37 -12.42 -34.47
C ALA A 24 -11.35 -12.07 -33.32
N GLY A 25 -12.58 -12.62 -33.33
CA GLY A 25 -13.67 -12.30 -32.41
C GLY A 25 -13.95 -13.30 -31.29
N CYS A 26 -13.31 -14.48 -31.26
CA CYS A 26 -13.71 -15.61 -30.40
C CYS A 26 -12.86 -15.78 -29.14
N ALA A 27 -12.64 -14.72 -28.35
CA ALA A 27 -12.17 -14.96 -26.99
C ALA A 27 -13.28 -15.61 -26.17
N VAL A 28 -12.96 -16.74 -25.53
CA VAL A 28 -13.87 -17.43 -24.63
C VAL A 28 -13.59 -17.05 -23.20
N GLY A 29 -14.62 -16.80 -22.42
CA GLY A 29 -14.47 -16.41 -21.00
C GLY A 29 -15.38 -15.25 -20.63
N PRO A 30 -15.46 -14.91 -19.34
CA PRO A 30 -16.27 -13.79 -18.90
C PRO A 30 -15.54 -12.46 -19.18
N ASP A 31 -16.29 -11.48 -19.67
CA ASP A 31 -15.82 -10.09 -19.74
C ASP A 31 -15.89 -9.46 -18.34
N TYR A 32 -14.80 -8.76 -17.97
CA TYR A 32 -14.78 -8.03 -16.71
C TYR A 32 -15.66 -6.78 -16.81
N GLN A 33 -16.53 -6.60 -15.82
CA GLN A 33 -17.32 -5.40 -15.62
C GLN A 33 -16.99 -4.82 -14.24
N ARG A 34 -16.59 -3.56 -14.22
CA ARG A 34 -16.34 -2.87 -12.95
C ARG A 34 -17.63 -2.76 -12.16
N PRO A 35 -17.66 -3.12 -10.86
CA PRO A 35 -18.81 -2.89 -10.01
C PRO A 35 -19.20 -1.42 -10.00
N GLN A 36 -20.50 -1.14 -9.95
CA GLN A 36 -20.97 0.22 -9.74
C GLN A 36 -20.76 0.58 -8.27
N ASP A 37 -20.14 1.73 -8.03
CA ASP A 37 -19.93 2.23 -6.69
C ASP A 37 -21.30 2.50 -6.03
N ALA A 38 -21.57 1.83 -4.91
CA ALA A 38 -22.77 2.12 -4.13
C ALA A 38 -22.60 3.50 -3.47
N PRO A 39 -23.65 4.35 -3.46
CA PRO A 39 -23.57 5.63 -2.78
C PRO A 39 -23.31 5.44 -1.29
N VAL A 40 -22.25 6.02 -0.76
CA VAL A 40 -21.94 6.00 0.65
C VAL A 40 -22.75 7.07 1.34
N VAL A 41 -23.65 6.65 2.23
CA VAL A 41 -24.39 7.54 3.12
C VAL A 41 -23.73 7.45 4.49
N LEU A 42 -23.15 8.57 4.97
CA LEU A 42 -22.57 8.63 6.31
C LEU A 42 -23.65 8.84 7.36
N ALA A 43 -23.48 8.15 8.48
CA ALA A 43 -24.35 8.28 9.64
C ALA A 43 -23.91 9.41 10.60
N SER A 44 -22.67 9.93 10.45
CA SER A 44 -22.07 10.86 11.41
C SER A 44 -22.72 12.25 11.42
N PRO A 45 -23.20 12.72 12.57
CA PRO A 45 -23.95 13.98 12.69
C PRO A 45 -23.10 15.24 12.81
N GLU A 46 -21.75 15.15 12.79
CA GLU A 46 -20.87 16.25 13.19
C GLU A 46 -20.46 17.18 12.03
N ALA A 47 -21.39 17.42 11.10
CA ALA A 47 -21.21 18.30 9.94
C ALA A 47 -20.67 19.71 10.27
N ALA A 48 -20.78 20.17 11.51
CA ALA A 48 -20.29 21.49 11.93
C ALA A 48 -18.75 21.60 11.96
N LEU A 49 -18.04 20.49 12.14
CA LEU A 49 -16.58 20.43 12.21
C LEU A 49 -15.92 20.28 10.83
N PHE A 50 -16.69 19.96 9.81
CA PHE A 50 -16.18 19.61 8.49
C PHE A 50 -16.70 20.56 7.42
N SER A 51 -15.91 20.69 6.32
CA SER A 51 -16.31 21.39 5.10
C SER A 51 -16.23 20.46 3.90
N ALA A 52 -17.04 20.75 2.86
CA ALA A 52 -17.02 20.02 1.60
C ALA A 52 -15.87 20.45 0.67
N ASP A 53 -14.97 21.32 1.14
CA ASP A 53 -13.83 21.77 0.35
C ASP A 53 -12.95 20.57 -0.04
N ALA A 54 -12.30 20.67 -1.20
CA ALA A 54 -11.49 19.59 -1.74
C ALA A 54 -10.35 19.18 -0.80
N LEU A 55 -10.19 17.87 -0.61
CA LEU A 55 -9.09 17.31 0.17
C LEU A 55 -7.77 17.61 -0.54
N GLN A 56 -6.82 18.23 0.18
CA GLN A 56 -5.49 18.49 -0.38
C GLN A 56 -4.63 17.23 -0.35
N ARG A 57 -3.87 16.99 -1.41
CA ARG A 57 -2.96 15.83 -1.51
C ARG A 57 -1.96 15.80 -0.35
N ASP A 58 -1.35 16.93 -0.05
CA ASP A 58 -0.38 17.10 1.03
C ASP A 58 -1.07 17.68 2.27
N TRP A 59 -2.10 17.00 2.79
CA TRP A 59 -2.96 17.49 3.86
C TRP A 59 -2.20 17.98 5.10
N TRP A 60 -1.01 17.42 5.40
CA TRP A 60 -0.18 17.83 6.55
C TRP A 60 0.35 19.25 6.42
N LYS A 61 0.49 19.79 5.20
CA LYS A 61 0.90 21.18 4.96
C LYS A 61 -0.11 22.21 5.46
N GLN A 62 -1.39 21.83 5.59
CA GLN A 62 -2.42 22.68 6.18
C GLN A 62 -2.14 23.00 7.65
N LEU A 63 -1.34 22.16 8.32
CA LEU A 63 -0.94 22.34 9.71
C LEU A 63 0.17 23.38 9.88
N GLN A 64 0.75 23.88 8.78
CA GLN A 64 1.77 24.94 8.72
C GLN A 64 2.98 24.66 9.63
N ASP A 65 3.38 23.39 9.73
CA ASP A 65 4.52 22.93 10.51
C ASP A 65 5.68 22.50 9.60
N PRO A 66 6.72 23.35 9.42
CA PRO A 66 7.83 23.05 8.53
C PRO A 66 8.65 21.81 8.92
N GLN A 67 8.68 21.46 10.22
CA GLN A 67 9.37 20.24 10.68
C GLN A 67 8.61 18.99 10.25
N LEU A 68 7.30 19.01 10.38
CA LEU A 68 6.44 17.93 9.89
C LEU A 68 6.61 17.75 8.37
N ASP A 69 6.59 18.86 7.62
CA ASP A 69 6.76 18.84 6.16
C ASP A 69 8.09 18.19 5.76
N GLN A 70 9.19 18.58 6.42
CA GLN A 70 10.52 18.01 6.18
C GLN A 70 10.59 16.52 6.51
N LEU A 71 10.00 16.09 7.63
CA LEU A 71 10.00 14.69 8.06
C LEU A 71 9.19 13.81 7.10
N VAL A 72 8.02 14.29 6.68
CA VAL A 72 7.19 13.56 5.70
C VAL A 72 7.92 13.46 4.35
N ALA A 73 8.50 14.56 3.85
CA ALA A 73 9.25 14.55 2.60
C ALA A 73 10.45 13.59 2.66
N LEU A 74 11.19 13.59 3.78
CA LEU A 74 12.30 12.67 4.01
C LEU A 74 11.85 11.21 4.03
N ALA A 75 10.77 10.91 4.74
CA ALA A 75 10.21 9.56 4.79
C ALA A 75 9.72 9.10 3.42
N LEU A 76 8.96 9.92 2.69
CA LEU A 76 8.49 9.58 1.35
C LEU A 76 9.63 9.28 0.36
N SER A 77 10.82 9.87 0.59
CA SER A 77 12.00 9.64 -0.27
C SER A 77 12.88 8.47 0.16
N ARG A 78 12.90 8.10 1.45
CA ARG A 78 13.90 7.16 2.01
C ARG A 78 13.30 5.94 2.71
N ASN A 79 12.00 5.94 2.98
CA ASN A 79 11.35 4.84 3.71
C ASN A 79 11.51 3.51 2.98
N HIS A 80 11.82 2.45 3.74
CA HIS A 80 12.07 1.13 3.17
C HIS A 80 10.79 0.42 2.70
N ASP A 81 9.64 0.65 3.34
CA ASP A 81 8.37 0.04 2.92
C ASP A 81 7.95 0.58 1.55
N ILE A 82 8.17 1.89 1.28
CA ILE A 82 7.96 2.49 -0.04
C ILE A 82 8.89 1.85 -1.07
N ARG A 83 10.17 1.64 -0.74
CA ARG A 83 11.12 0.98 -1.65
C ARG A 83 10.74 -0.47 -1.94
N ILE A 84 10.23 -1.20 -0.95
CA ILE A 84 9.70 -2.56 -1.13
C ILE A 84 8.49 -2.53 -2.07
N ALA A 85 7.54 -1.61 -1.87
CA ALA A 85 6.38 -1.47 -2.74
C ALA A 85 6.77 -1.07 -4.18
N GLN A 86 7.76 -0.20 -4.37
CA GLN A 86 8.32 0.14 -5.68
C GLN A 86 8.94 -1.08 -6.37
N SER A 87 9.67 -1.92 -5.64
CA SER A 87 10.26 -3.15 -6.17
C SER A 87 9.19 -4.16 -6.60
N ARG A 88 8.10 -4.31 -5.83
CA ARG A 88 6.96 -5.17 -6.18
C ARG A 88 6.24 -4.66 -7.44
N LEU A 89 6.09 -3.35 -7.59
CA LEU A 89 5.54 -2.76 -8.81
C LEU A 89 6.46 -3.02 -10.01
N ALA A 90 7.78 -2.87 -9.86
CA ALA A 90 8.73 -3.17 -10.93
C ALA A 90 8.69 -4.67 -11.32
N GLU A 91 8.61 -5.58 -10.34
CA GLU A 91 8.43 -7.01 -10.56
C GLU A 91 7.14 -7.29 -11.34
N SER A 92 6.00 -6.73 -10.92
CA SER A 92 4.73 -6.96 -11.59
C SER A 92 4.68 -6.46 -13.03
N ARG A 93 5.38 -5.34 -13.31
CA ARG A 93 5.55 -4.83 -14.68
C ARG A 93 6.39 -5.75 -15.54
N ALA A 94 7.48 -6.30 -15.01
CA ALA A 94 8.32 -7.28 -15.72
C ALA A 94 7.54 -8.58 -16.02
N VAL A 95 6.67 -9.02 -15.10
CA VAL A 95 5.76 -10.15 -15.34
C VAL A 95 4.71 -9.81 -16.42
N LEU A 96 4.20 -8.57 -16.46
CA LEU A 96 3.32 -8.13 -17.54
C LEU A 96 4.04 -8.19 -18.88
N ASP A 97 5.26 -7.63 -18.97
CA ASP A 97 6.07 -7.67 -20.19
C ASP A 97 6.30 -9.10 -20.65
N GLU A 98 6.60 -10.03 -19.73
CA GLU A 98 6.72 -11.47 -20.02
C GLU A 98 5.43 -12.01 -20.66
N LYS A 99 4.26 -11.73 -20.07
CA LYS A 99 2.98 -12.24 -20.58
C LYS A 99 2.57 -11.60 -21.91
N GLU A 100 2.97 -10.38 -22.18
CA GLU A 100 2.79 -9.76 -23.48
C GLU A 100 3.71 -10.37 -24.53
N LEU A 101 4.97 -10.67 -24.18
CA LEU A 101 5.93 -11.33 -25.05
C LEU A 101 5.56 -12.80 -25.33
N ASP A 102 4.92 -13.51 -24.38
CA ASP A 102 4.40 -14.88 -24.59
C ASP A 102 3.40 -14.96 -25.75
N ARG A 103 2.81 -13.85 -26.20
CA ARG A 103 1.92 -13.77 -27.37
C ARG A 103 2.65 -13.71 -28.70
N LEU A 104 3.96 -13.47 -28.69
CA LEU A 104 4.81 -13.38 -29.86
C LEU A 104 5.50 -14.73 -30.14
N PRO A 105 5.95 -15.00 -31.36
CA PRO A 105 6.77 -16.16 -31.64
C PRO A 105 8.04 -16.20 -30.82
N ALA A 106 8.29 -17.31 -30.11
CA ALA A 106 9.55 -17.56 -29.43
C ALA A 106 10.55 -18.20 -30.40
N VAL A 107 11.73 -17.59 -30.51
CA VAL A 107 12.83 -18.10 -31.35
C VAL A 107 14.00 -18.48 -30.47
N THR A 108 14.42 -19.75 -30.58
CA THR A 108 15.55 -20.30 -29.82
C THR A 108 16.63 -20.79 -30.77
N LEU A 109 17.91 -20.64 -30.37
CA LEU A 109 19.03 -21.30 -31.03
C LEU A 109 19.18 -22.69 -30.41
N ASP A 110 19.06 -23.74 -31.21
CA ASP A 110 19.25 -25.13 -30.79
C ASP A 110 20.45 -25.75 -31.48
N GLY A 111 21.28 -26.46 -30.71
CA GLY A 111 22.36 -27.29 -31.19
C GLY A 111 22.24 -28.68 -30.58
N ARG A 112 22.05 -29.69 -31.42
CA ARG A 112 21.85 -31.08 -30.97
C ARG A 112 22.76 -32.03 -31.70
N TYR A 113 23.45 -32.90 -30.96
CA TYR A 113 24.05 -34.10 -31.45
C TYR A 113 23.31 -35.31 -30.90
N GLU A 114 22.88 -36.18 -31.78
CA GLU A 114 22.20 -37.42 -31.40
C GLU A 114 22.92 -38.61 -32.05
N ARG A 115 23.17 -39.64 -31.26
CA ARG A 115 23.69 -40.93 -31.71
C ARG A 115 22.77 -42.02 -31.17
N SER A 116 22.04 -42.64 -32.03
CA SER A 116 21.09 -43.66 -31.65
C SER A 116 21.39 -45.00 -32.29
N LEU A 117 21.24 -46.07 -31.54
CA LEU A 117 21.31 -47.44 -32.03
C LEU A 117 19.89 -48.01 -31.96
N SER A 118 19.27 -48.15 -33.10
CA SER A 118 17.94 -48.73 -33.20
C SER A 118 17.97 -50.06 -33.95
N GLN A 119 17.04 -50.96 -33.64
CA GLN A 119 16.83 -52.16 -34.44
C GLN A 119 16.06 -51.73 -35.68
N ALA A 120 16.68 -51.91 -36.87
CA ALA A 120 16.02 -51.65 -38.14
C ALA A 120 14.88 -52.67 -38.35
N ASN A 121 13.77 -52.18 -38.87
CA ASN A 121 12.52 -52.87 -39.04
C ASN A 121 12.60 -54.37 -39.33
N ALA A 122 11.85 -55.10 -38.58
CA ALA A 122 11.41 -56.46 -38.63
C ALA A 122 11.72 -57.23 -39.94
N GLY A 123 12.96 -57.55 -40.15
CA GLY A 123 13.38 -58.67 -41.01
C GLY A 123 14.03 -59.73 -40.13
N PRO A 124 14.05 -60.97 -40.53
CA PRO A 124 14.54 -62.10 -39.71
C PRO A 124 16.02 -62.00 -39.32
N THR A 125 16.76 -60.97 -39.74
CA THR A 125 18.22 -60.82 -39.52
C THR A 125 18.58 -59.75 -38.47
N GLY A 126 17.64 -59.05 -37.84
CA GLY A 126 17.86 -58.20 -36.68
C GLY A 126 19.02 -57.18 -36.78
N GLN A 127 19.24 -56.57 -37.94
CA GLN A 127 20.31 -55.59 -38.12
C GLN A 127 20.13 -54.35 -37.23
N ARG A 128 21.16 -54.05 -36.51
CA ARG A 128 21.25 -52.80 -35.71
C ARG A 128 21.72 -51.65 -36.60
N ASN A 129 20.92 -50.58 -36.63
CA ASN A 129 21.26 -49.37 -37.36
C ASN A 129 21.83 -48.34 -36.40
N LEU A 130 23.07 -47.92 -36.59
CA LEU A 130 23.67 -46.81 -35.87
C LEU A 130 23.46 -45.54 -36.67
N ALA A 131 22.59 -44.66 -36.18
CA ALA A 131 22.39 -43.36 -36.78
C ALA A 131 23.09 -42.27 -35.96
N GLN A 132 23.64 -41.29 -36.66
CA GLN A 132 24.15 -40.05 -36.07
C GLN A 132 23.48 -38.89 -36.77
N SER A 133 23.12 -37.87 -36.00
CA SER A 133 22.63 -36.62 -36.56
C SER A 133 23.18 -35.42 -35.79
N TYR A 134 23.50 -34.41 -36.54
CA TYR A 134 23.95 -33.11 -36.07
C TYR A 134 22.90 -32.10 -36.54
N ARG A 135 22.35 -31.31 -35.62
CA ARG A 135 21.37 -30.26 -35.91
C ARG A 135 21.89 -28.97 -35.28
N ALA A 136 21.88 -27.87 -36.02
CA ALA A 136 22.20 -26.55 -35.53
C ALA A 136 21.35 -25.52 -36.27
N GLY A 137 20.62 -24.65 -35.54
CA GLY A 137 19.76 -23.68 -36.18
C GLY A 137 18.79 -23.02 -35.22
N PHE A 138 17.84 -22.31 -35.79
CA PHE A 138 16.82 -21.60 -35.05
C PHE A 138 15.52 -22.40 -35.08
N ASP A 139 14.97 -22.64 -33.91
CA ASP A 139 13.61 -23.15 -33.74
C ASP A 139 12.68 -22.00 -33.35
N ALA A 140 11.58 -21.86 -34.07
CA ALA A 140 10.51 -20.90 -33.76
C ALA A 140 9.28 -21.67 -33.31
N THR A 141 8.67 -21.22 -32.21
CA THR A 141 7.40 -21.75 -31.73
C THR A 141 6.43 -20.61 -31.44
N TRP A 142 5.18 -20.76 -31.85
CA TRP A 142 4.15 -19.74 -31.65
C TRP A 142 2.79 -20.40 -31.44
N GLU A 143 2.16 -20.09 -30.29
CA GLU A 143 0.77 -20.45 -30.02
C GLU A 143 -0.17 -19.43 -30.67
N LEU A 144 -1.06 -19.88 -31.53
CA LEU A 144 -2.13 -19.02 -32.06
C LEU A 144 -3.22 -18.89 -31.01
N ASP A 145 -3.34 -17.71 -30.42
CA ASP A 145 -4.26 -17.43 -29.32
C ASP A 145 -5.72 -17.26 -29.80
N LEU A 146 -6.28 -18.30 -30.41
CA LEU A 146 -7.64 -18.27 -30.96
C LEU A 146 -8.73 -18.12 -29.88
N TRP A 147 -8.49 -18.71 -28.73
CA TRP A 147 -9.42 -18.72 -27.60
C TRP A 147 -9.16 -17.68 -26.53
N GLY A 148 -8.10 -16.91 -26.69
CA GLY A 148 -7.76 -15.80 -25.81
C GLY A 148 -7.03 -16.22 -24.54
N ARG A 149 -6.41 -17.41 -24.47
CA ARG A 149 -5.64 -17.86 -23.30
C ARG A 149 -4.50 -16.92 -22.94
N LEU A 150 -3.67 -16.59 -23.92
CA LEU A 150 -2.53 -15.69 -23.74
C LEU A 150 -2.98 -14.24 -23.52
N ARG A 151 -4.04 -13.83 -24.22
CA ARG A 151 -4.66 -12.51 -24.03
C ARG A 151 -5.19 -12.36 -22.61
N HIS A 152 -5.94 -13.31 -22.06
CA HIS A 152 -6.43 -13.29 -20.70
C HIS A 152 -5.28 -13.34 -19.68
N ALA A 153 -4.20 -14.10 -19.95
CA ALA A 153 -3.01 -14.11 -19.08
C ALA A 153 -2.35 -12.72 -19.00
N ALA A 154 -2.19 -12.03 -20.15
CA ALA A 154 -1.68 -10.67 -20.19
C ALA A 154 -2.62 -9.66 -19.50
N GLN A 155 -3.95 -9.77 -19.73
CA GLN A 155 -4.94 -8.94 -19.03
C GLN A 155 -4.89 -9.13 -17.51
N GLY A 156 -4.76 -10.38 -17.04
CA GLY A 156 -4.59 -10.68 -15.61
C GLY A 156 -3.31 -10.09 -15.04
N ALA A 157 -2.19 -10.16 -15.78
CA ALA A 157 -0.92 -9.55 -15.37
C ALA A 157 -1.01 -8.02 -15.34
N ALA A 158 -1.67 -7.39 -16.32
CA ALA A 158 -1.90 -5.96 -16.36
C ALA A 158 -2.70 -5.50 -15.15
N ALA A 159 -3.82 -6.16 -14.84
CA ALA A 159 -4.65 -5.84 -13.68
C ALA A 159 -3.88 -6.01 -12.35
N ARG A 160 -3.02 -7.02 -12.23
CA ARG A 160 -2.13 -7.18 -11.06
C ARG A 160 -1.10 -6.06 -10.96
N SER A 161 -0.54 -5.60 -12.08
CA SER A 161 0.40 -4.47 -12.09
C SER A 161 -0.29 -3.17 -11.67
N GLU A 162 -1.52 -2.94 -12.11
CA GLU A 162 -2.35 -1.81 -11.67
C GLU A 162 -2.69 -1.90 -10.17
N ALA A 163 -2.98 -3.10 -9.65
CA ALA A 163 -3.17 -3.33 -8.21
C ALA A 163 -1.91 -2.97 -7.42
N GLN A 164 -0.72 -3.39 -7.87
CA GLN A 164 0.56 -3.05 -7.20
C GLN A 164 0.86 -1.54 -7.27
N GLN A 165 0.42 -0.84 -8.31
CA GLN A 165 0.53 0.62 -8.38
C GLN A 165 -0.36 1.30 -7.33
N ALA A 166 -1.58 0.81 -7.12
CA ALA A 166 -2.46 1.28 -6.06
C ALA A 166 -1.91 0.95 -4.66
N ASP A 167 -1.34 -0.25 -4.47
CA ASP A 167 -0.68 -0.65 -3.22
C ASP A 167 0.53 0.24 -2.88
N LEU A 168 1.30 0.69 -3.88
CA LEU A 168 2.37 1.67 -3.68
C LEU A 168 1.81 3.02 -3.22
N ALA A 169 0.69 3.47 -3.79
CA ALA A 169 0.02 4.70 -3.36
C ALA A 169 -0.48 4.57 -1.91
N GLN A 170 -1.11 3.46 -1.56
CA GLN A 170 -1.54 3.15 -0.20
C GLN A 170 -0.37 3.15 0.79
N THR A 171 0.76 2.56 0.41
CA THR A 171 1.97 2.55 1.25
C THR A 171 2.46 3.97 1.53
N ARG A 172 2.45 4.86 0.54
CA ARG A 172 2.83 6.27 0.72
C ARG A 172 1.91 7.01 1.69
N ILE A 173 0.58 6.80 1.57
CA ILE A 173 -0.41 7.37 2.49
C ILE A 173 -0.16 6.88 3.92
N VAL A 174 0.03 5.58 4.10
CA VAL A 174 0.29 4.98 5.40
C VAL A 174 1.57 5.53 6.01
N VAL A 175 2.66 5.61 5.25
CA VAL A 175 3.94 6.15 5.74
C VAL A 175 3.80 7.61 6.13
N ALA A 176 3.17 8.46 5.32
CA ALA A 176 2.94 9.86 5.65
C ALA A 176 2.10 10.01 6.93
N ALA A 177 1.03 9.23 7.07
CA ALA A 177 0.20 9.22 8.26
C ALA A 177 0.97 8.74 9.51
N GLU A 178 1.76 7.68 9.40
CA GLU A 178 2.58 7.18 10.52
C GLU A 178 3.65 8.19 10.95
N VAL A 179 4.27 8.90 10.01
CA VAL A 179 5.20 10.00 10.32
C VAL A 179 4.48 11.10 11.08
N ALA A 180 3.34 11.58 10.58
CA ALA A 180 2.56 12.63 11.22
C ALA A 180 2.08 12.21 12.62
N ARG A 181 1.57 10.98 12.77
CA ARG A 181 1.14 10.42 14.06
C ARG A 181 2.28 10.40 15.08
N ASN A 182 3.43 9.81 14.70
CA ASN A 182 4.58 9.74 15.61
C ASN A 182 5.20 11.11 15.89
N TYR A 183 5.10 12.07 14.96
CA TYR A 183 5.48 13.46 15.18
C TYR A 183 4.61 14.11 16.24
N PHE A 184 3.28 13.96 16.19
CA PHE A 184 2.40 14.51 17.22
C PHE A 184 2.53 13.78 18.56
N GLU A 185 2.82 12.48 18.56
CA GLU A 185 3.20 11.74 19.78
C GLU A 185 4.50 12.31 20.41
N LEU A 186 5.49 12.66 19.58
CA LEU A 186 6.71 13.33 20.05
C LEU A 186 6.39 14.69 20.68
N ARG A 187 5.61 15.52 19.97
CA ARG A 187 5.17 16.84 20.46
C ARG A 187 4.40 16.74 21.77
N GLY A 188 3.49 15.75 21.85
CA GLY A 188 2.74 15.48 23.07
C GLY A 188 3.64 15.04 24.24
N ALA A 189 4.61 14.18 23.98
CA ALA A 189 5.60 13.78 24.99
C ALA A 189 6.46 14.95 25.48
N GLU A 190 6.84 15.87 24.60
CA GLU A 190 7.59 17.09 24.97
C GLU A 190 6.73 18.06 25.79
N GLN A 191 5.47 18.24 25.43
CA GLN A 191 4.52 19.06 26.19
C GLN A 191 4.30 18.48 27.59
N ARG A 192 4.07 17.16 27.69
CA ARG A 192 3.94 16.49 29.01
C ARG A 192 5.22 16.57 29.82
N LEU A 193 6.38 16.48 29.18
CA LEU A 193 7.68 16.70 29.86
C LEU A 193 7.81 18.12 30.41
N ALA A 194 7.39 19.12 29.64
CA ALA A 194 7.37 20.52 30.08
C ALA A 194 6.41 20.70 31.27
N VAL A 195 5.20 20.15 31.21
CA VAL A 195 4.22 20.14 32.32
C VAL A 195 4.81 19.44 33.55
N ALA A 196 5.41 18.25 33.42
CA ALA A 196 6.00 17.51 34.53
C ALA A 196 7.15 18.32 35.21
N ARG A 197 8.00 19.01 34.43
CA ARG A 197 9.07 19.86 34.96
C ARG A 197 8.54 21.09 35.68
N ALA A 198 7.52 21.75 35.12
CA ALA A 198 6.87 22.90 35.77
C ALA A 198 6.23 22.47 37.09
N ASN A 199 5.59 21.31 37.11
CA ASN A 199 4.99 20.75 38.32
C ASN A 199 6.06 20.38 39.38
N LEU A 200 7.18 19.78 38.94
CA LEU A 200 8.32 19.53 39.85
C LEU A 200 8.86 20.81 40.48
N ALA A 201 8.98 21.89 39.72
CA ALA A 201 9.36 23.18 40.24
C ALA A 201 8.36 23.72 41.29
N SER A 202 7.06 23.64 40.99
CA SER A 202 5.96 24.03 41.90
C SER A 202 6.00 23.23 43.21
N GLN A 203 6.24 21.90 43.13
CA GLN A 203 6.32 21.03 44.30
C GLN A 203 7.56 21.33 45.17
N ARG A 204 8.69 21.70 44.57
CA ARG A 204 9.88 22.17 45.30
C ARG A 204 9.60 23.45 46.07
N ASP A 205 8.85 24.37 45.45
CA ASP A 205 8.43 25.61 46.11
C ASP A 205 7.44 25.35 47.26
N SER A 206 6.48 24.42 47.06
CA SER A 206 5.55 24.00 48.11
C SER A 206 6.27 23.35 49.29
N LEU A 207 7.23 22.46 49.03
CA LEU A 207 8.05 21.85 50.09
C LEU A 207 8.81 22.92 50.89
N ARG A 208 9.46 23.91 50.21
CA ARG A 208 10.20 25.00 50.88
C ARG A 208 9.29 25.83 51.81
N VAL A 209 8.06 26.12 51.38
CA VAL A 209 7.07 26.83 52.21
C VAL A 209 6.67 25.98 53.43
N THR A 210 6.42 24.67 53.24
CA THR A 210 6.06 23.75 54.32
C THR A 210 7.20 23.60 55.33
N GLU A 211 8.46 23.48 54.88
CA GLU A 211 9.66 23.45 55.75
C GLU A 211 9.78 24.71 56.61
N ALA A 212 9.57 25.89 56.00
CA ALA A 212 9.60 27.15 56.72
C ALA A 212 8.46 27.26 57.77
N MET A 213 7.26 26.72 57.44
CA MET A 213 6.14 26.72 58.39
C MET A 213 6.41 25.79 59.58
N VAL A 214 6.96 24.60 59.37
CA VAL A 214 7.35 23.68 60.44
C VAL A 214 8.45 24.27 61.32
N GLN A 215 9.49 24.85 60.71
CA GLN A 215 10.56 25.54 61.46
C GLN A 215 10.06 26.72 62.33
N ALA A 216 9.03 27.41 61.85
CA ALA A 216 8.38 28.49 62.59
C ALA A 216 7.36 27.98 63.66
N GLY A 217 7.24 26.70 63.86
CA GLY A 217 6.27 26.10 64.78
C GLY A 217 4.80 26.26 64.35
N ARG A 218 4.53 26.52 63.05
CA ARG A 218 3.22 26.78 62.47
C ARG A 218 2.73 25.65 61.57
N GLY A 219 3.54 24.62 61.39
CA GLY A 219 3.26 23.42 60.58
C GLY A 219 3.46 22.14 61.35
N ASP A 220 2.95 21.00 60.78
CA ASP A 220 3.07 19.65 61.32
C ASP A 220 4.17 18.87 60.55
N GLU A 221 4.89 17.97 61.26
CA GLU A 221 5.87 17.04 60.69
C GLU A 221 5.18 16.11 59.67
N GLY A 222 3.90 15.75 59.86
CA GLY A 222 3.07 15.01 58.91
C GLY A 222 2.87 15.72 57.57
N ASP A 223 2.68 17.05 57.61
CA ASP A 223 2.62 17.91 56.43
C ASP A 223 3.93 17.89 55.67
N LEU A 224 5.08 17.97 56.39
CA LEU A 224 6.39 17.90 55.80
C LEU A 224 6.70 16.54 55.12
N ALA A 225 6.36 15.47 55.80
CA ALA A 225 6.51 14.12 55.23
C ALA A 225 5.65 13.93 53.97
N SER A 226 4.40 14.45 53.98
CA SER A 226 3.51 14.44 52.83
C SER A 226 4.04 15.26 51.66
N ALA A 227 4.59 16.43 51.92
CA ALA A 227 5.18 17.30 50.88
C ALA A 227 6.42 16.64 50.23
N ARG A 228 7.26 15.97 51.01
CA ARG A 228 8.42 15.21 50.51
C ARG A 228 7.99 14.03 49.65
N ALA A 229 7.00 13.24 50.12
CA ALA A 229 6.46 12.11 49.37
C ALA A 229 5.87 12.54 48.00
N GLU A 230 5.16 13.68 47.97
CA GLU A 230 4.59 14.22 46.72
C GLU A 230 5.69 14.70 45.79
N LEU A 231 6.73 15.37 46.29
CA LEU A 231 7.89 15.80 45.48
C LEU A 231 8.54 14.59 44.78
N GLU A 232 8.80 13.49 45.49
CA GLU A 232 9.39 12.28 44.93
C GLU A 232 8.46 11.64 43.88
N THR A 233 7.13 11.63 44.12
CA THR A 233 6.11 11.11 43.17
C THR A 233 6.13 11.91 41.88
N VAL A 234 6.13 13.24 41.97
CA VAL A 234 6.19 14.11 40.78
C VAL A 234 7.54 13.96 40.07
N GLN A 235 8.64 13.88 40.81
CA GLN A 235 9.98 13.69 40.25
C GLN A 235 10.06 12.35 39.46
N ALA A 236 9.44 11.27 39.94
CA ALA A 236 9.38 9.98 39.28
C ALA A 236 8.61 10.01 37.94
N SER A 237 7.72 10.99 37.72
CA SER A 237 7.00 11.14 36.45
C SER A 237 7.88 11.66 35.31
N VAL A 238 8.96 12.41 35.58
CA VAL A 238 9.82 13.02 34.57
C VAL A 238 10.55 12.00 33.70
N PRO A 239 11.20 10.95 34.24
CA PRO A 239 11.83 9.90 33.41
C PRO A 239 10.87 9.21 32.45
N VAL A 240 9.60 9.05 32.82
CA VAL A 240 8.57 8.43 31.96
C VAL A 240 8.38 9.26 30.68
N GLN A 241 8.28 10.59 30.81
CA GLN A 241 8.09 11.47 29.66
C GLN A 241 9.39 11.59 28.81
N VAL A 242 10.56 11.55 29.43
CA VAL A 242 11.85 11.49 28.72
C VAL A 242 11.92 10.22 27.87
N THR A 243 11.48 9.08 28.42
CA THR A 243 11.45 7.81 27.69
C THR A 243 10.45 7.88 26.52
N ALA A 244 9.23 8.35 26.75
CA ALA A 244 8.21 8.50 25.71
C ALA A 244 8.70 9.36 24.54
N ARG A 245 9.33 10.50 24.84
CA ARG A 245 9.97 11.40 23.86
C ARG A 245 11.01 10.64 23.01
N ARG A 246 11.94 9.93 23.67
CA ARG A 246 13.00 9.20 22.95
C ARG A 246 12.45 8.10 22.07
N LEU A 247 11.47 7.34 22.55
CA LEU A 247 10.84 6.28 21.76
C LEU A 247 10.14 6.84 20.51
N ALA A 248 9.46 7.99 20.61
CA ALA A 248 8.87 8.66 19.46
C ALA A 248 9.94 9.12 18.44
N GLN A 249 11.05 9.69 18.91
CA GLN A 249 12.19 10.06 18.05
C GLN A 249 12.76 8.83 17.32
N TYR A 250 12.92 7.69 18.00
CA TYR A 250 13.44 6.46 17.38
C TYR A 250 12.51 5.92 16.30
N ARG A 251 11.18 5.94 16.52
CA ARG A 251 10.20 5.54 15.52
C ARG A 251 10.25 6.47 14.29
N LEU A 252 10.31 7.78 14.49
CA LEU A 252 10.46 8.75 13.41
C LEU A 252 11.74 8.55 12.60
N ALA A 253 12.86 8.23 13.25
CA ALA A 253 14.11 7.94 12.56
C ALA A 253 13.96 6.73 11.62
N VAL A 254 13.36 5.63 12.11
CA VAL A 254 13.12 4.42 11.30
C VAL A 254 12.19 4.73 10.12
N LEU A 255 11.10 5.47 10.35
CA LEU A 255 10.19 5.90 9.29
C LEU A 255 10.87 6.75 8.22
N ALA A 256 11.82 7.62 8.65
CA ALA A 256 12.62 8.44 7.75
C ALA A 256 13.79 7.67 7.08
N GLY A 257 13.91 6.35 7.31
CA GLY A 257 15.02 5.55 6.78
C GLY A 257 16.38 5.90 7.37
N MET A 258 16.42 6.40 8.61
CA MET A 258 17.61 6.86 9.33
C MET A 258 17.88 6.02 10.56
N ARG A 259 19.12 6.04 11.03
CA ARG A 259 19.46 5.46 12.34
C ARG A 259 18.93 6.35 13.47
N PRO A 260 18.50 5.79 14.61
CA PRO A 260 17.97 6.55 15.72
C PRO A 260 18.87 7.70 16.21
N VAL A 261 20.20 7.53 16.13
CA VAL A 261 21.18 8.55 16.55
C VAL A 261 21.16 9.80 15.65
N GLU A 262 20.80 9.64 14.36
CA GLU A 262 20.81 10.73 13.38
C GLU A 262 19.66 11.73 13.59
N LEU A 263 18.57 11.30 14.23
CA LEU A 263 17.41 12.12 14.54
C LEU A 263 17.37 12.60 16.00
N ALA A 264 18.41 12.32 16.79
CA ALA A 264 18.44 12.66 18.23
C ALA A 264 18.38 14.17 18.53
N ALA A 265 18.72 15.01 17.54
CA ALA A 265 18.72 16.47 17.64
C ALA A 265 17.40 17.13 17.23
N LEU A 266 16.35 16.33 16.89
CA LEU A 266 15.05 16.90 16.56
C LEU A 266 14.44 17.53 17.83
N ASP A 267 14.35 18.85 17.84
CA ASP A 267 13.69 19.63 18.89
C ASP A 267 12.34 20.13 18.37
N ALA A 268 11.27 19.60 18.95
CA ALA A 268 9.89 19.93 18.59
C ALA A 268 9.19 20.67 19.73
N SER A 269 9.86 21.64 20.33
CA SER A 269 9.45 22.32 21.58
C SER A 269 8.32 23.34 21.45
N GLN A 270 7.81 23.60 20.23
CA GLN A 270 6.70 24.56 20.09
C GLN A 270 5.36 23.94 20.55
N PRO A 271 4.48 24.70 21.23
CA PRO A 271 3.17 24.21 21.64
C PRO A 271 2.33 23.80 20.42
N LEU A 272 1.47 22.80 20.59
CA LEU A 272 0.46 22.44 19.58
C LEU A 272 -0.57 23.56 19.50
N ALA A 273 -0.85 24.07 18.28
CA ALA A 273 -1.86 25.09 18.07
C ALA A 273 -3.28 24.46 18.18
N PRO A 274 -4.28 25.14 18.74
CA PRO A 274 -5.66 24.61 18.76
C PRO A 274 -6.18 24.44 17.33
N LEU A 275 -6.84 23.29 17.06
CA LEU A 275 -7.53 23.04 15.79
C LEU A 275 -8.87 23.76 15.80
N THR A 276 -8.92 24.98 15.28
CA THR A 276 -10.11 25.86 15.30
C THR A 276 -10.83 25.95 13.94
N ALA A 277 -10.13 25.58 12.86
CA ALA A 277 -10.70 25.63 11.51
C ALA A 277 -11.56 24.39 11.20
N ARG A 278 -12.58 24.58 10.35
CA ARG A 278 -13.30 23.44 9.77
C ARG A 278 -12.37 22.64 8.86
N LEU A 279 -12.43 21.31 8.99
CA LEU A 279 -11.55 20.43 8.23
C LEU A 279 -12.17 20.12 6.87
N PRO A 280 -11.42 20.28 5.77
CA PRO A 280 -11.86 19.88 4.44
C PRO A 280 -11.84 18.34 4.34
N ILE A 281 -13.00 17.72 4.11
CA ILE A 281 -13.15 16.28 3.92
C ILE A 281 -13.54 15.90 2.48
N GLY A 282 -13.83 16.88 1.63
CA GLY A 282 -14.23 16.67 0.25
C GLY A 282 -15.60 16.03 0.09
N ASP A 283 -15.88 15.54 -1.12
CA ASP A 283 -17.07 14.74 -1.39
C ASP A 283 -16.88 13.30 -0.90
N VAL A 284 -17.62 12.96 0.13
CA VAL A 284 -17.58 11.63 0.75
C VAL A 284 -18.16 10.55 -0.19
N GLY A 285 -19.12 10.90 -1.06
CA GLY A 285 -19.68 9.98 -2.04
C GLY A 285 -18.61 9.46 -3.03
N ALA A 286 -17.62 10.29 -3.35
CA ALA A 286 -16.49 9.92 -4.20
C ALA A 286 -15.32 9.24 -3.45
N LEU A 287 -15.44 9.03 -2.13
CA LEU A 287 -14.36 8.52 -1.29
C LEU A 287 -13.88 7.14 -1.72
N LEU A 288 -14.82 6.22 -1.99
CA LEU A 288 -14.48 4.84 -2.34
C LEU A 288 -13.68 4.77 -3.64
N SER A 289 -13.99 5.64 -4.61
CA SER A 289 -13.24 5.68 -5.88
C SER A 289 -11.83 6.27 -5.72
N ARG A 290 -11.57 6.99 -4.62
CA ARG A 290 -10.29 7.65 -4.34
C ARG A 290 -9.35 6.81 -3.48
N ARG A 291 -9.85 5.80 -2.74
CA ARG A 291 -9.02 4.98 -1.85
C ARG A 291 -8.18 3.97 -2.65
N PRO A 292 -6.84 4.00 -2.50
CA PRO A 292 -5.98 3.08 -3.24
C PRO A 292 -6.18 1.61 -2.86
N ASP A 293 -6.51 1.30 -1.60
CA ASP A 293 -6.79 -0.06 -1.14
C ASP A 293 -8.04 -0.66 -1.80
N VAL A 294 -9.09 0.15 -2.00
CA VAL A 294 -10.30 -0.24 -2.74
C VAL A 294 -9.96 -0.44 -4.22
N ALA A 295 -9.17 0.47 -4.80
CA ALA A 295 -8.71 0.36 -6.19
C ALA A 295 -7.86 -0.90 -6.41
N ALA A 296 -6.94 -1.23 -5.49
CA ALA A 296 -6.14 -2.45 -5.54
C ALA A 296 -7.01 -3.71 -5.47
N ALA A 297 -8.00 -3.73 -4.57
CA ALA A 297 -8.93 -4.85 -4.44
C ALA A 297 -9.78 -5.04 -5.72
N GLU A 298 -10.26 -3.95 -6.33
CA GLU A 298 -10.99 -3.98 -7.60
C GLU A 298 -10.12 -4.50 -8.75
N ARG A 299 -8.86 -4.03 -8.88
CA ARG A 299 -7.92 -4.54 -9.89
C ARG A 299 -7.58 -6.01 -9.69
N ASN A 300 -7.46 -6.48 -8.46
CA ASN A 300 -7.29 -7.91 -8.16
C ASN A 300 -8.51 -8.74 -8.57
N MET A 301 -9.73 -8.18 -8.49
CA MET A 301 -10.94 -8.83 -8.99
C MET A 301 -10.91 -8.93 -10.52
N ALA A 302 -10.47 -7.87 -11.22
CA ALA A 302 -10.27 -7.91 -12.67
C ALA A 302 -9.26 -9.00 -13.08
N ALA A 303 -8.14 -9.12 -12.32
CA ALA A 303 -7.15 -10.17 -12.55
C ALA A 303 -7.72 -11.57 -12.34
N ALA A 304 -8.50 -11.81 -11.29
CA ALA A 304 -9.13 -13.09 -11.03
C ALA A 304 -10.16 -13.47 -12.11
N ASN A 305 -10.90 -12.49 -12.66
CA ASN A 305 -11.80 -12.69 -13.78
C ASN A 305 -11.02 -13.11 -15.04
N ALA A 306 -9.87 -12.50 -15.32
CA ALA A 306 -8.99 -12.90 -16.42
C ALA A 306 -8.45 -14.33 -16.25
N ASP A 307 -8.12 -14.75 -15.02
CA ASP A 307 -7.71 -16.13 -14.72
C ASP A 307 -8.83 -17.15 -15.02
N VAL A 308 -10.10 -16.78 -14.81
CA VAL A 308 -11.24 -17.62 -15.25
C VAL A 308 -11.28 -17.73 -16.77
N GLY A 309 -10.96 -16.65 -17.50
CA GLY A 309 -10.80 -16.65 -18.95
C GLY A 309 -9.70 -17.61 -19.40
N VAL A 310 -8.53 -17.58 -18.79
CA VAL A 310 -7.42 -18.52 -19.04
C VAL A 310 -7.89 -19.97 -18.84
N ALA A 311 -8.49 -20.28 -17.69
CA ALA A 311 -8.97 -21.63 -17.38
C ALA A 311 -10.12 -22.08 -18.28
N THR A 312 -10.90 -21.15 -18.83
CA THR A 312 -11.95 -21.45 -19.82
C THR A 312 -11.35 -21.78 -21.17
N ALA A 313 -10.32 -21.03 -21.60
CA ALA A 313 -9.61 -21.28 -22.86
C ALA A 313 -8.90 -22.66 -22.87
N GLU A 314 -8.47 -23.18 -21.70
CA GLU A 314 -7.88 -24.53 -21.56
C GLU A 314 -8.84 -25.67 -21.91
N LEU A 315 -10.15 -25.43 -22.06
CA LEU A 315 -11.12 -26.42 -22.52
C LEU A 315 -11.08 -26.68 -24.04
N TYR A 316 -10.39 -25.78 -24.75
CA TYR A 316 -10.36 -25.80 -26.22
C TYR A 316 -9.01 -26.26 -26.75
N PRO A 317 -8.94 -26.72 -28.04
CA PRO A 317 -7.69 -27.13 -28.66
C PRO A 317 -6.69 -25.98 -28.77
N ARG A 318 -5.42 -26.20 -28.43
CA ARG A 318 -4.34 -25.29 -28.73
C ARG A 318 -3.81 -25.52 -30.12
N ILE A 319 -3.53 -24.46 -30.83
CA ILE A 319 -2.97 -24.51 -32.17
C ILE A 319 -1.61 -23.85 -32.12
N ASP A 320 -0.56 -24.66 -32.37
CA ASP A 320 0.82 -24.23 -32.35
C ASP A 320 1.38 -24.22 -33.77
N LEU A 321 2.15 -23.20 -34.13
CA LEU A 321 3.00 -23.14 -35.30
C LEU A 321 4.43 -23.38 -34.87
N GLY A 322 5.10 -24.34 -35.52
CA GLY A 322 6.53 -24.61 -35.33
C GLY A 322 7.29 -24.34 -36.60
N GLY A 323 8.53 -23.85 -36.48
CA GLY A 323 9.43 -23.65 -37.59
C GLY A 323 10.87 -23.98 -37.21
N PHE A 324 11.65 -24.48 -38.15
CA PHE A 324 13.08 -24.66 -38.03
C PHE A 324 13.77 -24.08 -39.26
N LEU A 325 14.86 -23.40 -39.03
CA LEU A 325 15.75 -22.91 -40.07
C LEU A 325 17.23 -23.11 -39.63
N GLY A 326 17.98 -23.91 -40.37
CA GLY A 326 19.35 -24.20 -39.98
C GLY A 326 20.05 -25.26 -40.83
N PHE A 327 20.81 -26.11 -40.18
CA PHE A 327 21.56 -27.17 -40.76
C PHE A 327 21.25 -28.51 -40.09
N VAL A 328 21.09 -29.55 -40.89
CA VAL A 328 20.93 -30.94 -40.44
C VAL A 328 21.92 -31.81 -41.22
N ALA A 329 22.84 -32.46 -40.54
CA ALA A 329 23.92 -33.26 -41.17
C ALA A 329 24.05 -34.62 -40.47
N LEU A 330 24.48 -35.64 -41.22
CA LEU A 330 24.79 -36.96 -40.70
C LEU A 330 26.27 -37.09 -40.24
N ARG A 331 27.11 -36.14 -40.61
CA ARG A 331 28.51 -36.02 -40.18
C ARG A 331 28.77 -34.62 -39.65
N GLY A 332 29.54 -34.49 -38.59
CA GLY A 332 29.86 -33.19 -38.00
C GLY A 332 30.60 -32.23 -38.94
N ALA A 333 31.40 -32.75 -39.84
CA ALA A 333 32.13 -31.95 -40.84
C ALA A 333 31.23 -31.31 -41.91
N ASP A 334 30.01 -31.82 -42.09
CA ASP A 334 29.08 -31.33 -43.10
C ASP A 334 28.18 -30.22 -42.55
N ILE A 335 28.23 -29.94 -41.25
CA ILE A 335 27.47 -28.82 -40.63
C ILE A 335 27.95 -27.49 -41.22
N GLY A 336 27.02 -26.66 -41.68
CA GLY A 336 27.31 -25.39 -42.35
C GLY A 336 27.47 -25.51 -43.86
N ALA A 337 27.60 -26.71 -44.43
CA ALA A 337 27.65 -26.92 -45.87
C ALA A 337 26.27 -26.55 -46.52
N ALA A 338 26.29 -26.14 -47.77
CA ALA A 338 25.08 -25.83 -48.51
C ALA A 338 24.11 -27.02 -48.62
N SER A 339 24.68 -28.26 -48.67
CA SER A 339 23.95 -29.52 -48.72
C SER A 339 23.23 -29.89 -47.41
N SER A 340 23.60 -29.30 -46.28
CA SER A 340 22.99 -29.57 -44.97
C SER A 340 21.97 -28.51 -44.56
N ARG A 341 21.71 -27.49 -45.40
CA ARG A 341 20.67 -26.49 -45.14
C ARG A 341 19.31 -27.17 -45.08
N ALA A 342 18.59 -26.87 -44.03
CA ALA A 342 17.26 -27.45 -43.77
C ALA A 342 16.33 -26.42 -43.23
N PHE A 343 15.07 -26.52 -43.60
CA PHE A 343 13.98 -25.81 -43.00
C PHE A 343 12.74 -26.73 -42.82
N SER A 344 11.97 -26.42 -41.83
CA SER A 344 10.63 -27.04 -41.70
C SER A 344 9.66 -26.00 -41.14
N VAL A 345 8.38 -26.13 -41.56
CA VAL A 345 7.25 -25.41 -40.98
C VAL A 345 6.19 -26.48 -40.68
N ALA A 346 5.71 -26.45 -39.44
CA ALA A 346 4.72 -27.41 -39.00
C ALA A 346 3.60 -26.70 -38.23
N SER A 347 2.39 -27.14 -38.33
CA SER A 347 1.28 -26.76 -37.47
C SER A 347 0.84 -27.96 -36.66
N GLY A 348 0.65 -27.78 -35.36
CA GLY A 348 0.16 -28.81 -34.44
C GLY A 348 -1.16 -28.36 -33.80
N VAL A 349 -2.03 -29.35 -33.54
CA VAL A 349 -3.23 -29.18 -32.73
C VAL A 349 -3.08 -30.06 -31.50
N ASN A 350 -3.07 -29.46 -30.33
CA ASN A 350 -3.01 -30.19 -29.07
C ASN A 350 -4.31 -29.97 -28.29
N TRP A 351 -5.08 -31.05 -28.13
CA TRP A 351 -6.32 -31.02 -27.35
C TRP A 351 -6.39 -32.18 -26.36
N PRO A 352 -6.34 -31.91 -25.06
CA PRO A 352 -6.42 -32.98 -24.07
C PRO A 352 -7.86 -33.48 -23.87
N ALA A 353 -8.51 -33.97 -24.97
CA ALA A 353 -9.92 -34.33 -24.98
C ALA A 353 -10.30 -35.37 -23.90
N LEU A 354 -9.42 -36.32 -23.61
CA LEU A 354 -9.63 -37.33 -22.56
C LEU A 354 -9.40 -36.76 -21.12
N HIS A 355 -8.80 -35.59 -21.00
CA HIS A 355 -8.54 -34.89 -19.73
C HIS A 355 -9.47 -33.70 -19.51
N LEU A 356 -10.55 -33.55 -20.30
CA LEU A 356 -11.56 -32.51 -20.12
C LEU A 356 -12.10 -32.41 -18.69
N PRO A 357 -12.38 -33.53 -17.96
CA PRO A 357 -12.79 -33.41 -16.55
C PRO A 357 -11.79 -32.66 -15.65
N THR A 358 -10.48 -32.81 -15.90
CA THR A 358 -9.43 -32.08 -15.19
C THR A 358 -9.47 -30.61 -15.54
N ALA A 359 -9.61 -30.24 -16.80
CA ALA A 359 -9.72 -28.83 -17.21
C ALA A 359 -10.99 -28.17 -16.65
N LEU A 360 -12.12 -28.88 -16.62
CA LEU A 360 -13.35 -28.42 -15.95
C LEU A 360 -13.17 -28.23 -14.43
N ALA A 361 -12.41 -29.11 -13.79
CA ALA A 361 -12.10 -28.95 -12.37
C ALA A 361 -11.23 -27.69 -12.12
N ARG A 362 -10.23 -27.43 -13.00
CA ARG A 362 -9.41 -26.19 -12.95
C ARG A 362 -10.27 -24.96 -13.15
N LYS A 363 -11.19 -24.97 -14.12
CA LYS A 363 -12.12 -23.85 -14.31
C LYS A 363 -12.98 -23.62 -13.07
N ARG A 364 -13.58 -24.67 -12.47
CA ARG A 364 -14.36 -24.52 -11.23
C ARG A 364 -13.49 -23.93 -10.09
N ALA A 365 -12.25 -24.36 -9.98
CA ALA A 365 -11.32 -23.81 -8.98
C ALA A 365 -10.99 -22.33 -9.27
N ALA A 366 -10.86 -21.92 -10.52
CA ALA A 366 -10.66 -20.52 -10.90
C ALA A 366 -11.90 -19.67 -10.57
N VAL A 367 -13.11 -20.16 -10.87
CA VAL A 367 -14.36 -19.47 -10.51
C VAL A 367 -14.47 -19.31 -9.00
N ALA A 368 -14.27 -20.37 -8.23
CA ALA A 368 -14.35 -20.28 -6.76
C ALA A 368 -13.30 -19.32 -6.17
N ARG A 369 -12.10 -19.22 -6.77
CA ARG A 369 -11.12 -18.18 -6.37
C ARG A 369 -11.59 -16.77 -6.71
N ALA A 370 -12.19 -16.58 -7.89
CA ALA A 370 -12.75 -15.28 -8.27
C ALA A 370 -13.89 -14.86 -7.34
N ASP A 371 -14.79 -15.77 -6.96
CA ASP A 371 -15.85 -15.50 -5.97
C ASP A 371 -15.25 -15.07 -4.61
N GLY A 372 -14.15 -15.70 -4.16
CA GLY A 372 -13.44 -15.32 -2.96
C GLY A 372 -12.79 -13.93 -3.05
N VAL A 373 -12.30 -13.52 -4.24
CA VAL A 373 -11.75 -12.18 -4.46
C VAL A 373 -12.85 -11.13 -4.50
N VAL A 374 -14.03 -11.44 -5.06
CA VAL A 374 -15.21 -10.55 -5.00
C VAL A 374 -15.59 -10.28 -3.55
N ALA A 375 -15.73 -11.33 -2.73
CA ALA A 375 -16.04 -11.19 -1.31
C ALA A 375 -14.98 -10.33 -0.55
N ARG A 376 -13.70 -10.47 -0.94
CA ARG A 376 -12.63 -9.63 -0.39
C ARG A 376 -12.78 -8.16 -0.78
N TYR A 377 -13.15 -7.87 -2.03
CA TYR A 377 -13.44 -6.50 -2.46
C TYR A 377 -14.58 -5.90 -1.65
N GLU A 378 -15.71 -6.61 -1.51
CA GLU A 378 -16.85 -6.18 -0.70
C GLU A 378 -16.44 -5.90 0.75
N GLN A 379 -15.65 -6.79 1.34
CA GLN A 379 -15.11 -6.60 2.69
C GLN A 379 -14.23 -5.34 2.78
N THR A 380 -13.37 -5.09 1.80
CA THR A 380 -12.51 -3.89 1.76
C THR A 380 -13.34 -2.62 1.70
N VAL A 381 -14.41 -2.60 0.91
CA VAL A 381 -15.35 -1.49 0.82
C VAL A 381 -16.03 -1.23 2.19
N LEU A 382 -16.55 -2.29 2.83
CA LEU A 382 -17.17 -2.18 4.15
C LEU A 382 -16.19 -1.67 5.22
N GLN A 383 -14.96 -2.15 5.21
CA GLN A 383 -13.90 -1.69 6.12
C GLN A 383 -13.54 -0.24 5.86
N ALA A 384 -13.49 0.20 4.60
CA ALA A 384 -13.21 1.60 4.25
C ALA A 384 -14.28 2.54 4.79
N VAL A 385 -15.56 2.17 4.67
CA VAL A 385 -16.68 2.95 5.25
C VAL A 385 -16.62 2.98 6.77
N GLN A 386 -16.40 1.81 7.39
CA GLN A 386 -16.28 1.71 8.85
C GLN A 386 -15.12 2.55 9.40
N GLU A 387 -13.95 2.50 8.77
CA GLU A 387 -12.77 3.30 9.17
C GLU A 387 -13.07 4.80 9.13
N LEU A 388 -13.76 5.26 8.08
CA LEU A 388 -14.12 6.67 7.96
C LEU A 388 -15.12 7.09 9.04
N GLU A 389 -16.22 6.34 9.21
CA GLU A 389 -17.23 6.62 10.24
C GLU A 389 -16.63 6.65 11.64
N SER A 390 -15.75 5.68 11.93
CA SER A 390 -15.01 5.63 13.19
C SER A 390 -14.12 6.86 13.37
N ALA A 391 -13.35 7.24 12.33
CA ALA A 391 -12.43 8.38 12.40
C ALA A 391 -13.17 9.72 12.58
N LEU A 392 -14.30 9.91 11.90
CA LEU A 392 -15.16 11.09 12.06
C LEU A 392 -15.70 11.20 13.50
N THR A 393 -16.26 10.09 14.01
CA THR A 393 -16.81 10.03 15.37
C THR A 393 -15.71 10.27 16.41
N GLU A 394 -14.58 9.58 16.30
CA GLU A 394 -13.47 9.70 17.24
C GLU A 394 -12.89 11.11 17.27
N PHE A 395 -12.74 11.74 16.10
CA PHE A 395 -12.26 13.12 16.04
C PHE A 395 -13.24 14.08 16.73
N GLY A 396 -14.53 14.01 16.41
CA GLY A 396 -15.54 14.88 16.99
C GLY A 396 -15.65 14.74 18.51
N GLN A 397 -15.71 13.53 19.02
CA GLN A 397 -15.78 13.26 20.47
C GLN A 397 -14.48 13.71 21.19
N THR A 398 -13.32 13.58 20.52
CA THR A 398 -12.05 14.08 21.08
C THR A 398 -12.04 15.60 21.18
N GLN A 399 -12.57 16.34 20.19
CA GLN A 399 -12.69 17.80 20.27
C GLN A 399 -13.59 18.25 21.42
N GLN A 400 -14.75 17.61 21.59
CA GLN A 400 -15.65 17.90 22.70
C GLN A 400 -15.00 17.63 24.07
N ARG A 401 -14.30 16.47 24.19
CA ARG A 401 -13.56 16.10 25.39
C ARG A 401 -12.47 17.13 25.71
N LEU A 402 -11.70 17.58 24.71
CA LEU A 402 -10.64 18.59 24.89
C LEU A 402 -11.21 19.89 25.43
N GLY A 403 -12.34 20.38 24.90
CA GLY A 403 -12.99 21.59 25.39
C GLY A 403 -13.33 21.49 26.89
N ASN A 404 -13.93 20.36 27.31
CA ASN A 404 -14.29 20.13 28.71
C ASN A 404 -13.04 20.05 29.64
N LEU A 405 -11.96 19.40 29.15
CA LEU A 405 -10.71 19.29 29.92
C LEU A 405 -9.97 20.62 30.07
N LEU A 406 -10.01 21.48 29.06
CA LEU A 406 -9.45 22.84 29.15
C LEU A 406 -10.13 23.67 30.23
N GLU A 407 -11.47 23.63 30.29
CA GLU A 407 -12.22 24.31 31.34
C GLU A 407 -11.94 23.70 32.72
N ALA A 408 -11.92 22.37 32.85
CA ALA A 408 -11.58 21.70 34.09
C ALA A 408 -10.18 22.08 34.60
N ALA A 409 -9.19 22.16 33.71
CA ALA A 409 -7.83 22.58 34.07
C ALA A 409 -7.77 24.05 34.51
N ALA A 410 -8.56 24.94 33.86
CA ALA A 410 -8.65 26.34 34.25
C ALA A 410 -9.23 26.51 35.67
N GLN A 411 -10.32 25.80 36.00
CA GLN A 411 -10.94 25.83 37.33
C GLN A 411 -10.04 25.18 38.40
N SER A 412 -9.37 24.06 38.04
CA SER A 412 -8.41 23.38 38.95
C SER A 412 -7.22 24.29 39.31
N ARG A 413 -6.72 25.06 38.33
CA ARG A 413 -5.65 26.05 38.58
C ARG A 413 -6.10 27.10 39.55
N ARG A 414 -7.30 27.69 39.34
CA ARG A 414 -7.89 28.66 40.25
C ARG A 414 -8.03 28.11 41.66
N ALA A 415 -8.52 26.88 41.80
CA ALA A 415 -8.68 26.20 43.07
C ALA A 415 -7.30 26.01 43.80
N ALA A 416 -6.28 25.58 43.08
CA ALA A 416 -4.94 25.37 43.62
C ALA A 416 -4.30 26.71 44.08
N ASP A 417 -4.44 27.78 43.30
CA ASP A 417 -3.95 29.11 43.66
C ASP A 417 -4.62 29.63 44.93
N LEU A 418 -5.93 29.50 45.06
CA LEU A 418 -6.70 29.88 46.25
C LEU A 418 -6.35 29.04 47.48
N ALA A 419 -6.16 27.72 47.32
CA ALA A 419 -5.74 26.84 48.42
C ALA A 419 -4.34 27.23 48.93
N GLN A 420 -3.41 27.50 48.05
CA GLN A 420 -2.07 27.92 48.40
C GLN A 420 -2.07 29.29 49.13
N LEU A 421 -2.88 30.25 48.66
CA LEU A 421 -3.04 31.56 49.34
C LEU A 421 -3.55 31.40 50.76
N ARG A 422 -4.61 30.60 50.97
CA ARG A 422 -5.19 30.32 52.27
C ARG A 422 -4.23 29.61 53.21
N TYR A 423 -3.45 28.66 52.73
CA TYR A 423 -2.43 27.96 53.50
C TYR A 423 -1.33 28.93 53.98
N ARG A 424 -0.81 29.78 53.09
CA ARG A 424 0.15 30.82 53.47
C ARG A 424 -0.37 31.79 54.51
N ALA A 425 -1.67 32.10 54.48
CA ALA A 425 -2.36 32.91 55.47
C ALA A 425 -2.65 32.17 56.79
N GLY A 426 -2.33 30.87 56.87
CA GLY A 426 -2.63 30.02 58.03
C GLY A 426 -4.12 29.71 58.23
N SER A 427 -5.00 29.93 57.21
CA SER A 427 -6.45 29.73 57.27
C SER A 427 -6.91 28.40 56.63
N ALA A 428 -6.02 27.57 56.14
CA ALA A 428 -6.33 26.22 55.60
C ALA A 428 -5.20 25.25 55.92
N PRO A 429 -5.47 23.94 56.15
CA PRO A 429 -4.47 22.91 56.32
C PRO A 429 -3.70 22.59 55.01
N TYR A 430 -2.48 22.08 55.10
CA TYR A 430 -1.68 21.67 53.93
C TYR A 430 -2.36 20.64 53.07
N LEU A 431 -3.10 19.71 53.65
CA LEU A 431 -3.89 18.67 52.90
C LEU A 431 -4.77 19.30 51.82
N THR A 432 -5.39 20.48 52.09
CA THR A 432 -6.19 21.20 51.08
C THR A 432 -5.38 21.65 49.88
N VAL A 433 -4.13 22.12 50.13
CA VAL A 433 -3.20 22.46 49.05
C VAL A 433 -2.78 21.25 48.24
N LEU A 434 -2.43 20.19 48.95
CA LEU A 434 -2.00 18.92 48.32
C LEU A 434 -3.08 18.33 47.40
N ASP A 435 -4.34 18.27 47.86
CA ASP A 435 -5.46 17.77 47.06
C ASP A 435 -5.76 18.66 45.83
N ALA A 436 -5.73 19.98 46.01
CA ALA A 436 -5.94 20.93 44.92
C ALA A 436 -4.80 20.86 43.87
N GLN A 437 -3.55 20.75 44.33
CA GLN A 437 -2.40 20.56 43.42
C GLN A 437 -2.46 19.24 42.68
N ARG A 438 -2.78 18.11 43.33
CA ARG A 438 -2.96 16.81 42.68
C ARG A 438 -4.05 16.86 41.61
N THR A 439 -5.15 17.54 41.90
CA THR A 439 -6.25 17.73 40.94
C THR A 439 -5.81 18.56 39.75
N LEU A 440 -5.08 19.64 39.94
CA LEU A 440 -4.50 20.45 38.88
C LEU A 440 -3.49 19.66 38.01
N LEU A 441 -2.59 18.88 38.63
CA LEU A 441 -1.62 18.05 37.93
C LEU A 441 -2.29 17.06 36.99
N ARG A 442 -3.33 16.36 37.48
CA ARG A 442 -4.12 15.42 36.68
C ARG A 442 -4.85 16.12 35.54
N ALA A 443 -5.43 17.28 35.79
CA ALA A 443 -6.15 18.05 34.79
C ALA A 443 -5.19 18.54 33.68
N GLN A 444 -4.00 19.02 34.03
CA GLN A 444 -2.99 19.47 33.07
C GLN A 444 -2.44 18.32 32.21
N ASP A 445 -2.15 17.15 32.80
CA ASP A 445 -1.73 15.98 32.07
C ASP A 445 -2.84 15.49 31.12
N ALA A 446 -4.11 15.47 31.59
CA ALA A 446 -5.26 15.09 30.77
C ALA A 446 -5.48 16.04 29.57
N VAL A 447 -5.24 17.34 29.73
CA VAL A 447 -5.26 18.31 28.62
C VAL A 447 -4.15 17.99 27.61
N ALA A 448 -2.91 17.80 28.05
CA ALA A 448 -1.79 17.52 27.16
C ALA A 448 -1.98 16.20 26.38
N VAL A 449 -2.57 15.18 27.01
CA VAL A 449 -2.98 13.93 26.33
C VAL A 449 -4.06 14.20 25.30
N ALA A 450 -5.13 14.92 25.66
CA ALA A 450 -6.26 15.19 24.76
C ALA A 450 -5.86 16.08 23.57
N GLU A 451 -4.95 17.02 23.74
CA GLU A 451 -4.38 17.80 22.64
C GLU A 451 -3.61 16.91 21.67
N THR A 452 -2.78 15.99 22.18
CA THR A 452 -2.08 15.00 21.36
C THR A 452 -3.05 14.07 20.64
N ASP A 453 -4.07 13.56 21.34
CA ASP A 453 -5.11 12.71 20.79
C ASP A 453 -5.86 13.44 19.66
N SER A 454 -6.15 14.73 19.81
CA SER A 454 -6.81 15.54 18.80
C SER A 454 -6.07 15.52 17.46
N TYR A 455 -4.74 15.70 17.47
CA TYR A 455 -3.92 15.65 16.27
C TYR A 455 -3.76 14.22 15.72
N THR A 456 -3.61 13.22 16.58
CA THR A 456 -3.50 11.83 16.11
C THR A 456 -4.82 11.32 15.50
N ARG A 457 -6.00 11.77 16.01
CA ARG A 457 -7.30 11.49 15.39
C ARG A 457 -7.49 12.24 14.08
N LEU A 458 -6.98 13.47 13.97
CA LEU A 458 -6.93 14.20 12.70
C LEU A 458 -6.13 13.42 11.64
N VAL A 459 -4.96 12.91 11.98
CA VAL A 459 -4.13 12.08 11.09
C VAL A 459 -4.88 10.81 10.67
N ALA A 460 -5.55 10.14 11.62
CA ALA A 460 -6.35 8.95 11.33
C ALA A 460 -7.51 9.26 10.37
N LEU A 461 -8.17 10.41 10.53
CA LEU A 461 -9.22 10.88 9.63
C LEU A 461 -8.69 11.10 8.21
N TYR A 462 -7.59 11.83 8.04
CA TYR A 462 -7.01 12.05 6.72
C TYR A 462 -6.52 10.74 6.06
N LYS A 463 -6.00 9.80 6.85
CA LYS A 463 -5.66 8.45 6.35
C LYS A 463 -6.92 7.72 5.86
N ALA A 464 -8.01 7.73 6.62
CA ALA A 464 -9.28 7.09 6.26
C ALA A 464 -9.91 7.71 5.01
N LEU A 465 -9.72 9.02 4.79
CA LEU A 465 -10.14 9.76 3.59
C LEU A 465 -9.29 9.42 2.34
N GLY A 466 -8.28 8.55 2.46
CA GLY A 466 -7.39 8.20 1.36
C GLY A 466 -6.25 9.20 1.13
N GLY A 467 -5.98 10.12 2.09
CA GLY A 467 -4.78 10.97 2.13
C GLY A 467 -4.52 11.84 0.91
N GLY A 468 -5.57 12.20 0.12
CA GLY A 468 -5.41 13.07 -1.04
C GLY A 468 -4.75 12.42 -2.27
N TRP A 469 -4.75 11.08 -2.35
CA TRP A 469 -4.34 10.38 -3.56
C TRP A 469 -5.31 10.65 -4.71
N GLU A 470 -4.75 10.95 -5.89
CA GLU A 470 -5.49 11.05 -7.15
C GLU A 470 -5.28 9.77 -7.96
N ALA A 471 -6.36 9.20 -8.51
CA ALA A 471 -6.27 8.03 -9.38
C ALA A 471 -5.36 8.32 -10.59
N PRO A 472 -4.60 7.33 -11.10
CA PRO A 472 -3.76 7.54 -12.27
C PRO A 472 -4.63 7.90 -13.48
N GLY A 473 -4.73 9.15 -13.78
CA GLY A 473 -5.50 9.72 -14.88
C GLY A 473 -5.08 11.14 -15.23
N ASP A 474 -4.57 11.89 -14.22
CA ASP A 474 -4.39 13.33 -14.41
C ASP A 474 -2.96 13.89 -14.17
N ALA A 475 -2.00 13.13 -13.62
CA ALA A 475 -0.70 13.74 -13.30
C ALA A 475 0.57 12.90 -13.52
N ASP A 476 0.51 11.61 -13.80
CA ASP A 476 1.70 10.76 -14.02
C ASP A 476 1.69 10.09 -15.41
N ALA A 477 1.47 10.81 -16.47
CA ALA A 477 1.98 10.41 -17.78
C ALA A 477 3.52 10.42 -17.65
N PRO A 478 4.23 9.28 -17.86
CA PRO A 478 5.68 9.30 -17.87
C PRO A 478 6.13 10.32 -18.91
N PRO A 479 7.16 11.15 -18.64
CA PRO A 479 7.72 12.02 -19.66
C PRO A 479 8.06 11.13 -20.86
N ALA A 480 7.57 11.54 -22.04
CA ALA A 480 7.76 10.82 -23.29
C ALA A 480 9.21 10.34 -23.36
N SER A 481 9.37 9.02 -23.56
CA SER A 481 10.66 8.36 -23.67
C SER A 481 11.59 9.19 -24.56
N VAL A 482 12.66 9.70 -23.95
CA VAL A 482 13.78 10.28 -24.71
C VAL A 482 14.31 9.18 -25.62
N ALA A 483 13.99 9.28 -26.90
CA ALA A 483 14.53 8.40 -27.91
C ALA A 483 16.07 8.49 -27.84
N LEU A 484 16.70 7.40 -27.44
CA LEU A 484 18.14 7.25 -27.53
C LEU A 484 18.51 7.41 -29.02
N ALA A 485 19.18 8.51 -29.34
CA ALA A 485 19.79 8.72 -30.65
C ALA A 485 20.78 7.58 -30.89
N PRO A 486 20.85 6.99 -32.10
CA PRO A 486 21.81 5.96 -32.41
C PRO A 486 23.21 6.53 -32.32
N ALA A 487 24.06 5.85 -31.52
CA ALA A 487 25.48 6.12 -31.47
C ALA A 487 26.09 5.89 -32.87
N ARG A 488 26.82 6.89 -33.37
CA ARG A 488 27.66 6.80 -34.56
C ARG A 488 28.95 6.03 -34.23
#